data_018a90ec776cb638b5cf3d5c6367b90c
#
_entry.id   018a90ec776cb638b5cf3d5c6367b90c
#
_cell.length_a   1.000
_cell.length_b   1.000
_cell.length_c   1.000
_cell.angle_alpha   90.00
_cell.angle_beta   90.00
_cell.angle_gamma   90.00
#
_symmetry.space_group_name_H-M   'P 1'
#
loop_
_entity.id
_entity.type
_entity.pdbx_description
1 polymer ?
#
loop_
_entity_poly.entity_id
_entity_poly.type
_entity_poly.pdbx_seq_one_letter_code
_entity_poly.pdbx_strand_id
1 'polypeptide(L)'
;DIHPIRTTITGANFTSTAGSSTITVTVSSNHGLLDNDIVLFDAVSGLSGSTFTNATFEDEKFMVTSVPSSTTFTITMATNEAGTPVTNAGSASVLCYYTVGPATQESGFGWSSGLFGGVVNGEATNTLASTINDAVTNIPLTNSTTFPASGTIRIGTEDISYTANNTGTNILSGGAREVNGTTKAA
;
A
#
# COMPACT_ATOMS: atom_id res chain seq x y z
N ASP A 1 -7.71 3.71 19.00
CA ASP A 1 -7.23 3.80 17.60
C ASP A 1 -8.08 4.82 16.86
N ILE A 2 -7.44 5.87 16.41
CA ILE A 2 -8.14 6.87 15.59
C ILE A 2 -7.85 6.50 14.13
N HIS A 3 -8.82 5.86 13.48
CA HIS A 3 -8.77 5.64 12.05
C HIS A 3 -9.66 6.69 11.38
N PRO A 4 -9.10 7.73 10.78
CA PRO A 4 -9.92 8.70 10.06
C PRO A 4 -10.58 8.04 8.85
N ILE A 5 -11.85 8.26 8.68
CA ILE A 5 -12.59 7.79 7.51
C ILE A 5 -12.06 8.52 6.27
N ARG A 6 -11.61 7.75 5.29
CA ARG A 6 -11.15 8.27 4.00
C ARG A 6 -12.32 8.55 3.07
N THR A 7 -13.21 7.59 2.94
CA THR A 7 -14.39 7.66 2.09
C THR A 7 -15.42 6.63 2.54
N THR A 8 -16.66 6.86 2.16
CA THR A 8 -17.75 5.89 2.31
C THR A 8 -18.30 5.58 0.93
N ILE A 9 -18.44 4.31 0.59
CA ILE A 9 -18.99 3.83 -0.67
C ILE A 9 -20.19 2.97 -0.36
N THR A 10 -21.28 3.19 -1.07
CA THR A 10 -22.52 2.40 -0.92
C THR A 10 -22.67 1.35 -2.01
N GLY A 11 -23.47 0.32 -1.77
CA GLY A 11 -23.81 -0.70 -2.76
C GLY A 11 -22.67 -1.70 -3.01
N ALA A 12 -21.93 -2.08 -1.97
CA ALA A 12 -20.96 -3.15 -2.08
C ALA A 12 -21.64 -4.51 -2.23
N ASN A 13 -21.16 -5.31 -3.18
CA ASN A 13 -21.56 -6.70 -3.37
C ASN A 13 -20.43 -7.63 -2.95
N PHE A 14 -20.80 -8.82 -2.47
CA PHE A 14 -19.88 -9.81 -1.95
C PHE A 14 -19.89 -11.08 -2.81
N THR A 15 -18.72 -11.67 -2.97
CA THR A 15 -18.56 -12.98 -3.63
C THR A 15 -17.62 -13.84 -2.80
N SER A 16 -18.08 -15.06 -2.46
CA SER A 16 -17.27 -16.09 -1.82
C SER A 16 -17.17 -17.32 -2.72
N THR A 17 -16.28 -18.24 -2.37
CA THR A 17 -16.15 -19.55 -3.03
C THR A 17 -16.16 -20.62 -1.94
N ALA A 18 -16.92 -21.69 -2.18
CA ALA A 18 -16.96 -22.82 -1.25
C ALA A 18 -15.55 -23.38 -0.98
N GLY A 19 -15.24 -23.59 0.28
CA GLY A 19 -13.90 -24.02 0.72
C GLY A 19 -12.84 -22.92 0.79
N SER A 20 -13.19 -21.65 0.47
CA SER A 20 -12.26 -20.52 0.53
C SER A 20 -12.61 -19.55 1.67
N SER A 21 -11.58 -18.98 2.27
CA SER A 21 -11.70 -17.88 3.25
C SER A 21 -11.64 -16.50 2.58
N THR A 22 -11.37 -16.41 1.28
CA THR A 22 -11.27 -15.14 0.57
C THR A 22 -12.65 -14.67 0.14
N ILE A 23 -12.96 -13.43 0.48
CA ILE A 23 -14.16 -12.72 0.03
C ILE A 23 -13.72 -11.63 -0.94
N THR A 24 -14.34 -11.61 -2.11
CA THR A 24 -14.22 -10.52 -3.07
C THR A 24 -15.34 -9.53 -2.85
N VAL A 25 -15.00 -8.27 -2.66
CA VAL A 25 -15.94 -7.16 -2.52
C VAL A 25 -15.87 -6.29 -3.76
N THR A 26 -17.00 -6.08 -4.41
CA THR A 26 -17.15 -5.21 -5.58
C THR A 26 -17.99 -4.00 -5.21
N VAL A 27 -17.49 -2.80 -5.50
CA VAL A 27 -18.15 -1.53 -5.20
C VAL A 27 -18.50 -0.76 -6.46
N SER A 28 -19.45 0.16 -6.36
CA SER A 28 -19.96 0.90 -7.51
C SER A 28 -19.06 2.02 -8.02
N SER A 29 -18.07 2.43 -7.25
CA SER A 29 -17.16 3.54 -7.59
C SER A 29 -15.73 3.24 -7.12
N ASN A 30 -14.77 4.03 -7.61
CA ASN A 30 -13.37 3.89 -7.21
C ASN A 30 -13.22 4.06 -5.68
N HIS A 31 -12.71 3.02 -5.03
CA HIS A 31 -12.55 2.99 -3.57
C HIS A 31 -11.21 3.60 -3.11
N GLY A 32 -10.22 3.65 -3.98
CA GLY A 32 -8.89 4.19 -3.65
C GLY A 32 -8.17 3.47 -2.50
N LEU A 33 -8.59 2.25 -2.14
CA LEU A 33 -7.93 1.42 -1.14
C LEU A 33 -6.61 0.89 -1.65
N LEU A 34 -5.73 0.58 -0.72
CA LEU A 34 -4.48 -0.14 -0.93
C LEU A 34 -4.51 -1.43 -0.09
N ASP A 35 -3.59 -2.35 -0.41
CA ASP A 35 -3.37 -3.53 0.41
C ASP A 35 -3.03 -3.10 1.85
N ASN A 36 -3.61 -3.82 2.81
CA ASN A 36 -3.52 -3.55 4.25
C ASN A 36 -4.34 -2.35 4.77
N ASP A 37 -5.08 -1.62 3.93
CA ASP A 37 -6.07 -0.67 4.42
C ASP A 37 -7.16 -1.37 5.22
N ILE A 38 -7.86 -0.62 6.07
CA ILE A 38 -8.96 -1.14 6.87
C ILE A 38 -10.28 -0.66 6.28
N VAL A 39 -11.23 -1.59 6.18
CA VAL A 39 -12.62 -1.30 5.82
C VAL A 39 -13.55 -1.74 6.95
N LEU A 40 -14.66 -1.03 7.11
CA LEU A 40 -15.78 -1.43 7.96
C LEU A 40 -17.01 -1.51 7.06
N PHE A 41 -17.79 -2.56 7.23
CA PHE A 41 -19.07 -2.71 6.56
C PHE A 41 -20.20 -2.30 7.49
N ASP A 42 -21.14 -1.54 6.97
CA ASP A 42 -22.32 -1.06 7.67
C ASP A 42 -23.57 -1.23 6.78
N ALA A 43 -24.72 -1.42 7.38
CA ALA A 43 -25.99 -1.66 6.70
C ALA A 43 -25.95 -2.87 5.75
N VAL A 44 -25.30 -3.94 6.18
CA VAL A 44 -25.16 -5.17 5.40
C VAL A 44 -26.47 -5.91 5.25
N SER A 45 -26.85 -6.25 4.04
CA SER A 45 -28.11 -6.93 3.73
C SER A 45 -27.99 -7.86 2.55
N GLY A 46 -28.92 -8.81 2.43
CA GLY A 46 -29.06 -9.68 1.26
C GLY A 46 -28.00 -10.79 1.13
N LEU A 47 -27.20 -11.04 2.15
CA LEU A 47 -26.23 -12.15 2.15
C LEU A 47 -26.88 -13.43 2.72
N SER A 48 -26.73 -14.53 2.00
CA SER A 48 -27.31 -15.82 2.34
C SER A 48 -26.36 -16.98 2.08
N GLY A 49 -25.06 -16.80 2.32
CA GLY A 49 -24.08 -17.88 2.30
C GLY A 49 -24.26 -18.86 3.47
N SER A 50 -23.65 -20.02 3.39
CA SER A 50 -23.69 -21.01 4.47
C SER A 50 -22.92 -20.57 5.71
N THR A 51 -21.80 -19.87 5.53
CA THR A 51 -20.97 -19.32 6.60
C THR A 51 -21.04 -17.81 6.65
N PHE A 52 -21.00 -17.16 5.48
CA PHE A 52 -20.95 -15.72 5.37
C PHE A 52 -22.32 -15.13 5.20
N THR A 53 -22.82 -14.53 6.26
CA THR A 53 -24.14 -13.90 6.37
C THR A 53 -24.00 -12.41 6.66
N ASN A 54 -25.11 -11.66 6.71
CA ASN A 54 -25.08 -10.24 7.06
C ASN A 54 -24.36 -10.00 8.39
N ALA A 55 -24.66 -10.81 9.42
CA ALA A 55 -24.06 -10.67 10.75
C ALA A 55 -22.55 -10.94 10.78
N THR A 56 -22.00 -11.56 9.77
CA THR A 56 -20.55 -11.81 9.66
C THR A 56 -19.79 -10.52 9.36
N PHE A 57 -20.43 -9.57 8.67
CA PHE A 57 -19.79 -8.36 8.18
C PHE A 57 -20.30 -7.08 8.86
N GLU A 58 -21.51 -7.10 9.41
CA GLU A 58 -22.15 -5.91 10.00
C GLU A 58 -21.31 -5.35 11.14
N ASP A 59 -20.98 -4.07 11.07
CA ASP A 59 -20.18 -3.33 12.05
C ASP A 59 -18.79 -3.90 12.33
N GLU A 60 -18.28 -4.80 11.46
CA GLU A 60 -16.99 -5.44 11.62
C GLU A 60 -15.92 -4.80 10.71
N LYS A 61 -14.69 -4.76 11.23
CA LYS A 61 -13.51 -4.23 10.52
C LYS A 61 -12.70 -5.35 9.90
N PHE A 62 -12.32 -5.15 8.66
CA PHE A 62 -11.50 -6.09 7.91
C PHE A 62 -10.30 -5.40 7.30
N MET A 63 -9.18 -6.13 7.23
CA MET A 63 -8.01 -5.70 6.50
C MET A 63 -8.14 -6.10 5.04
N VAL A 64 -7.89 -5.17 4.13
CA VAL A 64 -7.82 -5.42 2.68
C VAL A 64 -6.60 -6.29 2.40
N THR A 65 -6.81 -7.45 1.80
CA THR A 65 -5.74 -8.42 1.50
C THR A 65 -5.14 -8.21 0.13
N SER A 66 -5.93 -7.74 -0.84
CA SER A 66 -5.44 -7.33 -2.15
C SER A 66 -6.42 -6.39 -2.84
N VAL A 67 -5.93 -5.65 -3.83
CA VAL A 67 -6.71 -4.70 -4.64
C VAL A 67 -6.58 -5.04 -6.13
N PRO A 68 -7.39 -6.00 -6.65
CA PRO A 68 -7.35 -6.40 -8.05
C PRO A 68 -7.74 -5.28 -9.03
N SER A 69 -8.60 -4.35 -8.64
CA SER A 69 -9.01 -3.21 -9.48
C SER A 69 -9.43 -2.02 -8.62
N SER A 70 -9.69 -0.88 -9.24
CA SER A 70 -10.19 0.33 -8.55
C SER A 70 -11.59 0.18 -7.93
N THR A 71 -12.34 -0.85 -8.32
CA THR A 71 -13.69 -1.14 -7.82
C THR A 71 -13.81 -2.51 -7.16
N THR A 72 -12.70 -3.22 -6.98
CA THR A 72 -12.70 -4.58 -6.41
C THR A 72 -11.53 -4.74 -5.46
N PHE A 73 -11.82 -5.21 -4.25
CA PHE A 73 -10.80 -5.59 -3.28
C PHE A 73 -11.15 -6.92 -2.61
N THR A 74 -10.22 -7.55 -1.96
CA THR A 74 -10.42 -8.80 -1.21
C THR A 74 -10.13 -8.63 0.26
N ILE A 75 -10.83 -9.41 1.07
CA ILE A 75 -10.57 -9.59 2.50
C ILE A 75 -10.43 -11.09 2.78
N THR A 76 -9.71 -11.44 3.83
CA THR A 76 -9.54 -12.85 4.23
C THR A 76 -10.21 -13.08 5.58
N MET A 77 -11.09 -14.08 5.64
CA MET A 77 -11.83 -14.48 6.81
C MET A 77 -11.04 -15.50 7.62
N ALA A 78 -11.35 -15.63 8.91
CA ALA A 78 -10.75 -16.64 9.77
C ALA A 78 -11.22 -18.09 9.45
N THR A 79 -12.35 -18.23 8.78
CA THR A 79 -12.97 -19.51 8.41
C THR A 79 -13.26 -19.56 6.92
N ASN A 80 -13.39 -20.75 6.36
CA ASN A 80 -13.79 -20.95 4.96
C ASN A 80 -15.32 -20.93 4.82
N GLU A 81 -15.81 -20.56 3.62
CA GLU A 81 -17.20 -20.79 3.26
C GLU A 81 -17.49 -22.30 3.21
N ALA A 82 -18.40 -22.78 4.05
CA ALA A 82 -18.59 -24.20 4.26
C ALA A 82 -19.43 -24.91 3.19
N GLY A 83 -20.28 -24.18 2.50
CA GLY A 83 -21.25 -24.80 1.59
C GLY A 83 -21.67 -23.86 0.47
N THR A 84 -22.89 -23.33 0.55
CA THR A 84 -23.42 -22.43 -0.48
C THR A 84 -22.68 -21.10 -0.44
N PRO A 85 -21.94 -20.73 -1.50
CA PRO A 85 -21.23 -19.47 -1.54
C PRO A 85 -22.17 -18.28 -1.76
N VAL A 86 -21.74 -17.10 -1.33
CA VAL A 86 -22.34 -15.83 -1.73
C VAL A 86 -21.85 -15.50 -3.14
N THR A 87 -22.74 -15.25 -4.08
CA THR A 87 -22.39 -14.96 -5.47
C THR A 87 -22.87 -13.59 -5.86
N ASN A 88 -21.99 -12.62 -5.90
CA ASN A 88 -22.25 -11.23 -6.29
C ASN A 88 -23.58 -10.70 -5.68
N ALA A 89 -23.74 -10.92 -4.39
CA ALA A 89 -24.97 -10.63 -3.68
C ALA A 89 -24.74 -9.70 -2.49
N GLY A 90 -25.83 -9.22 -1.94
CA GLY A 90 -25.81 -8.31 -0.82
C GLY A 90 -25.71 -6.84 -1.20
N SER A 91 -25.79 -6.01 -0.20
CA SER A 91 -25.54 -4.58 -0.25
C SER A 91 -24.96 -4.14 1.08
N ALA A 92 -23.96 -3.31 1.06
CA ALA A 92 -23.38 -2.71 2.25
C ALA A 92 -22.86 -1.31 1.95
N SER A 93 -22.75 -0.49 2.98
CA SER A 93 -21.89 0.69 2.99
C SER A 93 -20.49 0.27 3.40
N VAL A 94 -19.49 0.70 2.66
CA VAL A 94 -18.08 0.44 2.97
C VAL A 94 -17.43 1.72 3.44
N LEU A 95 -17.04 1.77 4.70
CA LEU A 95 -16.25 2.85 5.26
C LEU A 95 -14.77 2.49 5.11
N CYS A 96 -14.06 3.24 4.31
CA CYS A 96 -12.64 3.05 4.05
C CYS A 96 -11.82 3.91 4.99
N TYR A 97 -10.90 3.32 5.73
CA TYR A 97 -10.05 4.00 6.70
C TYR A 97 -8.62 4.08 6.19
N TYR A 98 -7.93 5.16 6.56
CA TYR A 98 -6.49 5.18 6.47
C TYR A 98 -5.89 4.32 7.57
N THR A 99 -4.90 3.54 7.23
CA THR A 99 -4.04 2.91 8.24
C THR A 99 -3.09 3.97 8.79
N VAL A 100 -3.26 4.30 10.07
CA VAL A 100 -2.37 5.20 10.80
C VAL A 100 -1.59 4.37 11.81
N GLY A 101 -0.33 4.13 11.55
CA GLY A 101 0.51 3.29 12.41
C GLY A 101 1.61 2.61 11.61
N PRO A 102 2.49 1.84 12.24
CA PRO A 102 3.43 1.03 11.50
C PRO A 102 2.61 0.06 10.66
N ALA A 103 2.43 0.41 9.42
CA ALA A 103 1.92 -0.52 8.46
C ALA A 103 2.86 -1.71 8.42
N THR A 104 2.32 -2.88 8.20
CA THR A 104 3.11 -4.06 7.90
C THR A 104 4.18 -3.71 6.86
N GLN A 105 5.31 -4.28 6.97
CA GLN A 105 6.62 -4.01 6.37
C GLN A 105 6.68 -3.46 4.94
N GLU A 106 5.58 -3.42 4.22
CA GLU A 106 5.54 -3.06 2.80
C GLU A 106 4.94 -1.69 2.49
N SER A 107 4.25 -1.05 3.40
CA SER A 107 3.46 0.13 3.06
C SER A 107 4.05 1.47 3.48
N GLY A 108 5.07 1.53 4.28
CA GLY A 108 5.73 2.79 4.63
C GLY A 108 4.81 3.88 5.19
N PHE A 109 3.59 3.53 5.61
CA PHE A 109 2.61 4.44 6.18
C PHE A 109 2.57 4.32 7.69
N GLY A 110 2.60 5.46 8.38
CA GLY A 110 2.39 5.53 9.82
C GLY A 110 3.50 6.24 10.57
N TRP A 111 3.30 6.38 11.88
CA TRP A 111 4.30 6.95 12.78
C TRP A 111 5.53 6.04 12.83
N SER A 112 6.68 6.59 12.54
CA SER A 112 7.97 5.89 12.44
C SER A 112 8.22 5.09 11.16
N SER A 113 7.36 5.18 10.15
CA SER A 113 7.52 4.47 8.87
C SER A 113 8.33 5.24 7.83
N GLY A 114 9.15 6.18 8.22
CA GLY A 114 10.00 6.97 7.32
C GLY A 114 9.86 8.47 7.50
N LEU A 115 10.25 9.23 6.49
CA LEU A 115 10.17 10.69 6.48
C LEU A 115 8.73 11.15 6.74
N PHE A 116 8.58 12.23 7.49
CA PHE A 116 7.30 12.86 7.82
C PHE A 116 6.52 13.17 6.54
N GLY A 117 5.44 12.42 6.30
CA GLY A 117 4.65 12.54 5.08
C GLY A 117 4.42 11.22 4.32
N GLY A 118 5.00 10.15 4.80
CA GLY A 118 4.88 8.82 4.20
C GLY A 118 5.64 8.70 2.86
N VAL A 119 6.17 7.54 2.60
CA VAL A 119 6.65 7.19 1.27
C VAL A 119 5.49 6.52 0.55
N VAL A 120 5.02 7.14 -0.50
CA VAL A 120 4.11 6.49 -1.44
C VAL A 120 4.97 5.51 -2.24
N ASN A 121 4.80 4.22 -1.99
CA ASN A 121 5.61 3.13 -2.52
C ASN A 121 6.98 3.02 -1.85
N GLY A 122 7.32 1.82 -1.40
CA GLY A 122 8.55 1.51 -0.68
C GLY A 122 9.78 2.21 -1.23
N GLU A 123 10.70 2.55 -0.36
CA GLU A 123 11.94 3.22 -0.75
C GLU A 123 12.55 2.51 -1.96
N ALA A 124 12.76 3.26 -3.04
CA ALA A 124 13.45 2.70 -4.20
C ALA A 124 14.85 2.29 -3.76
N THR A 125 15.13 1.01 -3.80
CA THR A 125 16.45 0.46 -3.49
C THR A 125 17.13 -0.02 -4.75
N ASN A 126 18.43 0.20 -4.85
CA ASN A 126 19.23 -0.31 -5.95
C ASN A 126 20.70 -0.43 -5.55
N THR A 127 21.48 -1.05 -6.38
CA THR A 127 22.94 -1.19 -6.18
C THR A 127 23.70 -0.19 -7.04
N LEU A 128 24.86 0.25 -6.55
CA LEU A 128 25.80 1.03 -7.36
C LEU A 128 26.32 0.18 -8.52
N ALA A 129 26.35 0.75 -9.71
CA ALA A 129 26.93 0.10 -10.89
C ALA A 129 28.47 0.09 -10.85
N SER A 130 29.06 1.02 -10.10
CA SER A 130 30.50 1.09 -9.87
C SER A 130 30.80 1.74 -8.51
N THR A 131 31.98 1.50 -7.99
CA THR A 131 32.47 2.15 -6.78
C THR A 131 32.50 3.67 -6.97
N ILE A 132 32.07 4.39 -5.95
CA ILE A 132 32.17 5.85 -5.88
C ILE A 132 33.08 6.24 -4.72
N ASN A 133 33.64 7.43 -4.79
CA ASN A 133 34.41 8.04 -3.70
C ASN A 133 33.66 9.28 -3.17
N ASP A 134 34.24 9.95 -2.21
CA ASP A 134 33.69 11.11 -1.53
C ASP A 134 33.54 12.39 -2.41
N ALA A 135 34.15 12.40 -3.61
CA ALA A 135 34.10 13.52 -4.55
C ALA A 135 33.07 13.33 -5.67
N VAL A 136 32.52 12.14 -5.85
CA VAL A 136 31.60 11.83 -6.94
C VAL A 136 30.25 12.46 -6.66
N THR A 137 29.74 13.23 -7.64
CA THR A 137 28.40 13.86 -7.61
C THR A 137 27.42 13.22 -8.60
N ASN A 138 27.89 12.33 -9.47
CA ASN A 138 27.10 11.55 -10.40
C ASN A 138 27.08 10.09 -9.92
N ILE A 139 25.94 9.64 -9.43
CA ILE A 139 25.80 8.33 -8.80
C ILE A 139 25.33 7.30 -9.83
N PRO A 140 26.17 6.37 -10.27
CA PRO A 140 25.80 5.32 -11.21
C PRO A 140 25.08 4.19 -10.48
N LEU A 141 23.87 3.86 -10.95
CA LEU A 141 23.06 2.76 -10.44
C LEU A 141 22.99 1.62 -11.46
N THR A 142 22.70 0.42 -11.03
CA THR A 142 22.41 -0.69 -11.95
C THR A 142 21.07 -0.48 -12.65
N ASN A 143 20.11 0.18 -11.98
CA ASN A 143 18.83 0.58 -12.57
C ASN A 143 18.29 1.80 -11.81
N SER A 144 17.98 2.88 -12.49
CA SER A 144 17.44 4.09 -11.88
C SER A 144 15.96 4.34 -12.20
N THR A 145 15.28 3.43 -12.88
CA THR A 145 13.89 3.65 -13.35
C THR A 145 12.86 3.84 -12.25
N THR A 146 13.11 3.28 -11.06
CA THR A 146 12.23 3.40 -9.90
C THR A 146 12.46 4.67 -9.08
N PHE A 147 13.54 5.40 -9.35
CA PHE A 147 13.85 6.64 -8.64
C PHE A 147 13.15 7.83 -9.27
N PRO A 148 12.64 8.79 -8.47
CA PRO A 148 12.05 10.02 -9.01
C PRO A 148 13.06 10.87 -9.77
N ALA A 149 12.59 11.93 -10.45
CA ALA A 149 13.43 12.83 -11.23
C ALA A 149 14.46 13.60 -10.37
N SER A 150 14.14 13.82 -9.09
CA SER A 150 15.05 14.44 -8.11
C SER A 150 14.71 13.90 -6.71
N GLY A 151 15.64 13.98 -5.78
CA GLY A 151 15.42 13.48 -4.42
C GLY A 151 16.69 13.38 -3.60
N THR A 152 16.62 12.57 -2.57
CA THR A 152 17.76 12.21 -1.71
C THR A 152 17.87 10.70 -1.62
N ILE A 153 19.07 10.18 -1.74
CA ILE A 153 19.40 8.77 -1.54
C ILE A 153 20.33 8.62 -0.35
N ARG A 154 20.31 7.44 0.25
CA ARG A 154 21.26 7.06 1.29
C ARG A 154 22.21 6.00 0.76
N ILE A 155 23.51 6.24 0.92
CA ILE A 155 24.57 5.28 0.63
C ILE A 155 25.38 5.08 1.91
N GLY A 156 25.28 3.90 2.50
CA GLY A 156 25.85 3.66 3.83
C GLY A 156 25.23 4.57 4.89
N THR A 157 25.99 5.48 5.43
CA THR A 157 25.55 6.45 6.44
C THR A 157 25.40 7.87 5.89
N GLU A 158 25.62 8.09 4.60
CA GLU A 158 25.57 9.39 3.97
C GLU A 158 24.29 9.61 3.18
N ASP A 159 23.67 10.78 3.35
CA ASP A 159 22.58 11.26 2.51
C ASP A 159 23.14 12.15 1.40
N ILE A 160 22.73 11.87 0.17
CA ILE A 160 23.16 12.56 -1.04
C ILE A 160 21.92 13.01 -1.79
N SER A 161 21.76 14.34 -1.99
CA SER A 161 20.69 14.83 -2.85
C SER A 161 21.08 14.73 -4.32
N TYR A 162 20.10 14.61 -5.21
CA TYR A 162 20.29 14.69 -6.66
C TYR A 162 19.16 15.51 -7.28
N THR A 163 19.45 16.16 -8.40
CA THR A 163 18.52 17.06 -9.09
C THR A 163 18.06 16.52 -10.44
N ALA A 164 18.67 15.46 -10.93
CA ALA A 164 18.27 14.78 -12.16
C ALA A 164 18.51 13.27 -12.10
N ASN A 165 17.59 12.51 -12.69
CA ASN A 165 17.68 11.08 -12.92
C ASN A 165 17.66 10.80 -14.42
N ASN A 166 18.78 10.31 -14.96
CA ASN A 166 18.85 9.87 -16.34
C ASN A 166 18.63 8.36 -16.40
N THR A 167 17.40 7.95 -16.66
CA THR A 167 17.02 6.53 -16.73
C THR A 167 17.62 5.79 -17.93
N GLY A 168 18.09 6.50 -18.95
CA GLY A 168 18.77 5.90 -20.10
C GLY A 168 20.22 5.51 -19.82
N THR A 169 20.87 6.20 -18.87
CA THR A 169 22.25 5.92 -18.44
C THR A 169 22.31 5.38 -17.02
N ASN A 170 21.18 5.34 -16.32
CA ASN A 170 21.07 4.96 -14.92
C ASN A 170 21.94 5.80 -13.98
N ILE A 171 22.02 7.11 -14.23
CA ILE A 171 22.83 8.03 -13.42
C ILE A 171 21.93 9.05 -12.74
N LEU A 172 22.08 9.17 -11.42
CA LEU A 172 21.55 10.29 -10.64
C LEU A 172 22.63 11.38 -10.63
N SER A 173 22.30 12.60 -11.03
CA SER A 173 23.27 13.68 -11.22
C SER A 173 22.86 14.98 -10.52
N GLY A 174 23.80 15.94 -10.46
CA GLY A 174 23.62 17.20 -9.74
C GLY A 174 23.61 17.01 -8.22
N GLY A 175 24.32 16.01 -7.73
CA GLY A 175 24.35 15.61 -6.34
C GLY A 175 25.05 16.59 -5.42
N ALA A 176 24.43 16.90 -4.27
CA ALA A 176 25.08 17.49 -3.12
C ALA A 176 25.29 16.42 -2.06
N ARG A 177 26.52 16.29 -1.59
CA ARG A 177 26.94 15.35 -0.54
C ARG A 177 26.63 15.91 0.84
N GLU A 178 26.62 15.05 1.87
CA GLU A 178 26.51 15.45 3.28
C GLU A 178 25.20 16.20 3.60
N VAL A 179 24.11 15.94 2.88
CA VAL A 179 22.83 16.55 3.21
C VAL A 179 22.27 15.95 4.53
N ASN A 180 21.31 16.63 5.11
CA ASN A 180 20.66 16.23 6.36
C ASN A 180 21.61 16.04 7.56
N GLY A 181 22.79 16.67 7.55
CA GLY A 181 23.77 16.59 8.63
C GLY A 181 24.54 15.26 8.68
N THR A 182 24.53 14.49 7.60
CA THR A 182 25.34 13.29 7.49
C THR A 182 26.77 13.62 7.09
N THR A 183 27.70 12.67 7.28
CA THR A 183 29.11 12.81 6.87
C THR A 183 29.37 11.97 5.62
N LYS A 184 30.33 12.40 4.80
CA LYS A 184 30.74 11.67 3.59
C LYS A 184 31.12 10.24 3.91
N ALA A 185 30.58 9.31 3.15
CA ALA A 185 31.01 7.94 3.13
C ALA A 185 32.08 7.78 2.02
N ALA A 186 33.18 7.15 2.38
CA ALA A 186 34.26 6.82 1.44
C ALA A 186 33.88 5.59 0.59
#